data_a42b0d7303de1e09d8ef1676fcf2403c
#
_entry.id   a42b0d7303de1e09d8ef1676fcf2403c
#
_cell.length_a   1.000
_cell.length_b   1.000
_cell.length_c   1.000
_cell.angle_alpha   90.00
_cell.angle_beta   90.00
_cell.angle_gamma   90.00
#
_symmetry.space_group_name_H-M   'P 1'
#
loop_
_entity.id
_entity.type
_entity.pdbx_description
1 polymer ?
#
loop_
_entity_poly.entity_id
_entity_poly.type
_entity_poly.pdbx_seq_one_letter_code
_entity_poly.pdbx_strand_id
1 'polypeptide(L)'
;MKKENPQDYLALALDNVKDTEHLQRIVSQTKDYFNTYKIGLELFTKYGPDILNCIRSENRNIFLDLKFHDIPNTVAQAIYSAAQLNVSLCTLHTQGGTAMMQAAAAAAKKAQEDGFSVPKLIGVTVLTSIDTTSLNNDLNVQVPIGSYIRHLASLAIFSGLNGIVCSAKDLITVKDILPETFEVITPGIRSSGAASHDQKRIATPAEAITHGATLLVIGREVTLAKDPQTAAKNICSEVAAAL
;
A
#
# COMPACT_ATOMS: atom_id res chain seq x y z
N MET A 1 -9.07 -6.38 -12.18
CA MET A 1 -8.45 -6.31 -13.52
C MET A 1 -7.11 -7.03 -13.48
N LYS A 2 -6.89 -8.08 -14.28
CA LYS A 2 -5.56 -8.71 -14.39
C LYS A 2 -4.62 -7.71 -15.06
N LYS A 3 -3.46 -7.46 -14.43
CA LYS A 3 -2.39 -6.66 -15.00
C LYS A 3 -1.56 -7.53 -15.94
N GLU A 4 -0.98 -6.93 -16.98
CA GLU A 4 -0.29 -7.71 -18.03
C GLU A 4 1.13 -8.08 -17.62
N ASN A 5 1.81 -7.20 -16.88
CA ASN A 5 3.20 -7.39 -16.52
C ASN A 5 3.38 -7.69 -15.02
N PRO A 6 4.27 -8.62 -14.64
CA PRO A 6 4.55 -8.95 -13.25
C PRO A 6 4.97 -7.73 -12.41
N GLN A 7 5.72 -6.78 -13.00
CA GLN A 7 6.15 -5.54 -12.34
C GLN A 7 4.99 -4.67 -11.85
N ASP A 8 3.82 -4.76 -12.51
CA ASP A 8 2.63 -3.99 -12.15
C ASP A 8 1.97 -4.52 -10.86
N TYR A 9 2.26 -5.76 -10.49
CA TYR A 9 1.84 -6.36 -9.23
C TYR A 9 2.78 -6.05 -8.06
N LEU A 10 3.87 -5.32 -8.27
CA LEU A 10 4.94 -5.13 -7.30
C LEU A 10 5.11 -3.68 -6.89
N ALA A 11 5.11 -3.43 -5.58
CA ALA A 11 5.50 -2.18 -4.96
C ALA A 11 6.68 -2.41 -4.01
N LEU A 12 7.80 -1.70 -4.21
CA LEU A 12 8.95 -1.76 -3.31
C LEU A 12 8.79 -0.74 -2.19
N ALA A 13 8.71 -1.21 -0.95
CA ALA A 13 8.71 -0.36 0.24
C ALA A 13 10.14 0.08 0.56
N LEU A 14 10.41 1.37 0.47
CA LEU A 14 11.72 1.99 0.69
C LEU A 14 11.95 2.33 2.18
N ASP A 15 11.51 1.43 3.08
CA ASP A 15 11.78 1.55 4.50
C ASP A 15 13.22 1.11 4.83
N ASN A 16 13.82 1.63 5.90
CA ASN A 16 15.20 1.34 6.33
C ASN A 16 16.29 1.77 5.35
N VAL A 17 16.07 2.82 4.60
CA VAL A 17 17.07 3.42 3.70
C VAL A 17 17.92 4.43 4.48
N LYS A 18 19.25 4.35 4.35
CA LYS A 18 20.17 5.17 5.14
C LYS A 18 20.09 6.67 4.81
N ASP A 19 20.10 6.97 3.52
CA ASP A 19 20.14 8.33 2.97
C ASP A 19 19.55 8.36 1.55
N THR A 20 19.49 9.53 0.95
CA THR A 20 18.93 9.75 -0.40
C THR A 20 19.76 9.10 -1.51
N GLU A 21 21.07 9.01 -1.35
CA GLU A 21 21.96 8.34 -2.33
C GLU A 21 21.71 6.82 -2.32
N HIS A 22 21.57 6.24 -1.14
CA HIS A 22 21.20 4.83 -0.99
C HIS A 22 19.82 4.55 -1.59
N LEU A 23 18.83 5.42 -1.34
CA LEU A 23 17.49 5.33 -1.93
C LEU A 23 17.58 5.33 -3.47
N GLN A 24 18.27 6.32 -4.04
CA GLN A 24 18.38 6.47 -5.49
C GLN A 24 19.06 5.25 -6.13
N ARG A 25 20.10 4.70 -5.48
CA ARG A 25 20.75 3.47 -5.92
C ARG A 25 19.81 2.27 -5.92
N ILE A 26 19.02 2.06 -4.84
CA ILE A 26 18.02 0.97 -4.78
C ILE A 26 17.01 1.13 -5.91
N VAL A 27 16.43 2.32 -6.10
CA VAL A 27 15.45 2.57 -7.16
C VAL A 27 16.05 2.27 -8.53
N SER A 28 17.25 2.77 -8.83
CA SER A 28 17.94 2.54 -10.10
C SER A 28 18.23 1.06 -10.36
N GLN A 29 18.62 0.29 -9.34
CA GLN A 29 18.91 -1.15 -9.45
C GLN A 29 17.65 -2.02 -9.62
N THR A 30 16.50 -1.54 -9.18
CA THR A 30 15.25 -2.36 -9.11
C THR A 30 14.16 -1.90 -10.08
N LYS A 31 14.36 -0.78 -10.79
CA LYS A 31 13.34 -0.17 -11.67
C LYS A 31 12.82 -1.08 -12.79
N ASP A 32 13.62 -2.05 -13.23
CA ASP A 32 13.21 -2.98 -14.28
C ASP A 32 12.28 -4.10 -13.76
N TYR A 33 12.11 -4.19 -12.42
CA TYR A 33 11.32 -5.23 -11.74
C TYR A 33 10.16 -4.67 -10.91
N PHE A 34 10.17 -3.37 -10.61
CA PHE A 34 9.13 -2.70 -9.85
C PHE A 34 8.64 -1.45 -10.57
N ASN A 35 7.34 -1.37 -10.84
CA ASN A 35 6.70 -0.18 -11.40
C ASN A 35 6.26 0.82 -10.32
N THR A 36 6.16 0.40 -9.07
CA THR A 36 5.70 1.23 -7.96
C THR A 36 6.68 1.22 -6.80
N TYR A 37 6.91 2.38 -6.19
CA TYR A 37 7.76 2.56 -5.01
C TYR A 37 6.97 3.22 -3.89
N LYS A 38 7.00 2.61 -2.70
CA LYS A 38 6.29 3.09 -1.51
C LYS A 38 7.21 3.94 -0.64
N ILE A 39 6.83 5.20 -0.44
CA ILE A 39 7.42 6.08 0.56
C ILE A 39 6.49 6.11 1.77
N GLY A 40 7.00 5.65 2.91
CA GLY A 40 6.28 5.62 4.18
C GLY A 40 6.60 6.80 5.08
N LEU A 41 6.07 6.72 6.31
CA LEU A 41 6.19 7.77 7.34
C LEU A 41 7.64 8.17 7.63
N GLU A 42 8.56 7.18 7.73
CA GLU A 42 9.97 7.43 8.07
C GLU A 42 10.63 8.40 7.09
N LEU A 43 10.66 8.04 5.81
CA LEU A 43 11.33 8.84 4.78
C LEU A 43 10.64 10.18 4.55
N PHE A 44 9.31 10.18 4.54
CA PHE A 44 8.56 11.43 4.31
C PHE A 44 8.71 12.41 5.47
N THR A 45 8.74 11.92 6.72
CA THR A 45 9.00 12.77 7.90
C THR A 45 10.42 13.33 7.90
N LYS A 46 11.40 12.51 7.49
CA LYS A 46 12.82 12.90 7.49
C LYS A 46 13.18 13.91 6.40
N TYR A 47 12.62 13.74 5.19
CA TYR A 47 13.07 14.48 4.01
C TYR A 47 11.97 15.34 3.37
N GLY A 48 10.73 15.26 3.84
CA GLY A 48 9.60 15.95 3.24
C GLY A 48 9.29 15.45 1.82
N PRO A 49 8.54 16.24 1.03
CA PRO A 49 8.10 15.86 -0.31
C PRO A 49 9.24 15.73 -1.34
N ASP A 50 10.40 16.33 -1.09
CA ASP A 50 11.54 16.28 -2.01
C ASP A 50 12.08 14.87 -2.22
N ILE A 51 11.87 13.96 -1.25
CA ILE A 51 12.25 12.55 -1.37
C ILE A 51 11.59 11.85 -2.58
N LEU A 52 10.42 12.32 -3.01
CA LEU A 52 9.68 11.76 -4.13
C LEU A 52 10.40 11.95 -5.48
N ASN A 53 11.31 12.93 -5.56
CA ASN A 53 12.07 13.21 -6.78
C ASN A 53 13.00 12.07 -7.17
N CYS A 54 13.49 11.29 -6.20
CA CYS A 54 14.30 10.11 -6.45
C CYS A 54 13.55 9.01 -7.24
N ILE A 55 12.21 8.96 -7.13
CA ILE A 55 11.37 8.01 -7.85
C ILE A 55 10.93 8.60 -9.19
N ARG A 56 10.58 9.90 -9.21
CA ARG A 56 10.18 10.60 -10.43
C ARG A 56 11.27 10.60 -11.49
N SER A 57 12.53 10.74 -11.09
CA SER A 57 13.68 10.72 -12.01
C SER A 57 13.79 9.41 -12.80
N GLU A 58 13.24 8.32 -12.28
CA GLU A 58 13.21 7.01 -12.94
C GLU A 58 11.85 6.71 -13.61
N ASN A 59 10.95 7.69 -13.67
CA ASN A 59 9.62 7.58 -14.27
C ASN A 59 8.79 6.40 -13.71
N ARG A 60 8.77 6.26 -12.38
CA ARG A 60 8.07 5.21 -11.66
C ARG A 60 6.92 5.75 -10.82
N ASN A 61 5.94 4.90 -10.56
CA ASN A 61 4.78 5.22 -9.74
C ASN A 61 5.17 5.43 -8.27
N ILE A 62 4.57 6.44 -7.64
CA ILE A 62 4.78 6.73 -6.23
C ILE A 62 3.55 6.28 -5.42
N PHE A 63 3.78 5.42 -4.45
CA PHE A 63 2.81 5.05 -3.44
C PHE A 63 3.13 5.79 -2.14
N LEU A 64 2.36 6.84 -1.83
CA LEU A 64 2.51 7.64 -0.62
C LEU A 64 1.75 6.98 0.54
N ASP A 65 2.48 6.31 1.43
CA ASP A 65 1.91 5.50 2.51
C ASP A 65 1.99 6.21 3.86
N LEU A 66 1.24 7.30 4.00
CA LEU A 66 1.21 8.14 5.22
C LEU A 66 0.05 7.79 6.15
N LYS A 67 -0.89 6.97 5.71
CA LYS A 67 -2.02 6.46 6.50
C LYS A 67 -2.79 7.59 7.19
N PHE A 68 -3.21 8.60 6.42
CA PHE A 68 -3.92 9.77 6.96
C PHE A 68 -5.09 9.38 7.84
N HIS A 69 -5.14 9.95 9.04
CA HIS A 69 -6.18 9.69 10.02
C HIS A 69 -6.34 10.91 10.92
N ASP A 70 -7.34 11.74 10.64
CA ASP A 70 -7.64 12.98 11.35
C ASP A 70 -9.11 13.34 11.10
N ILE A 71 -9.57 14.50 11.58
CA ILE A 71 -10.90 15.01 11.26
C ILE A 71 -11.09 15.19 9.75
N PRO A 72 -12.33 15.11 9.23
CA PRO A 72 -12.59 15.06 7.79
C PRO A 72 -11.94 16.18 6.98
N ASN A 73 -11.99 17.42 7.47
CA ASN A 73 -11.39 18.56 6.77
C ASN A 73 -9.86 18.46 6.65
N THR A 74 -9.18 18.02 7.70
CA THR A 74 -7.71 17.88 7.71
C THR A 74 -7.28 16.82 6.68
N VAL A 75 -7.95 15.66 6.66
CA VAL A 75 -7.64 14.60 5.70
C VAL A 75 -7.97 15.04 4.27
N ALA A 76 -9.07 15.76 4.04
CA ALA A 76 -9.42 16.32 2.73
C ALA A 76 -8.30 17.22 2.20
N GLN A 77 -7.79 18.15 3.01
CA GLN A 77 -6.69 19.05 2.62
C GLN A 77 -5.37 18.28 2.39
N ALA A 78 -5.10 17.23 3.17
CA ALA A 78 -3.93 16.37 2.98
C ALA A 78 -4.00 15.61 1.65
N ILE A 79 -5.18 15.09 1.27
CA ILE A 79 -5.39 14.41 -0.02
C ILE A 79 -5.26 15.40 -1.19
N TYR A 80 -5.82 16.59 -1.07
CA TYR A 80 -5.65 17.63 -2.09
C TYR A 80 -4.17 17.99 -2.31
N SER A 81 -3.42 18.15 -1.21
CA SER A 81 -1.96 18.38 -1.26
C SER A 81 -1.19 17.19 -1.86
N ALA A 82 -1.59 15.94 -1.54
CA ALA A 82 -1.00 14.75 -2.15
C ALA A 82 -1.21 14.68 -3.67
N ALA A 83 -2.37 15.15 -4.18
CA ALA A 83 -2.61 15.26 -5.62
C ALA A 83 -1.63 16.25 -6.28
N GLN A 84 -1.32 17.38 -5.63
CA GLN A 84 -0.33 18.34 -6.13
C GLN A 84 1.09 17.74 -6.17
N LEU A 85 1.37 16.73 -5.35
CA LEU A 85 2.63 16.00 -5.37
C LEU A 85 2.70 14.93 -6.48
N ASN A 86 1.67 14.79 -7.34
CA ASN A 86 1.64 13.84 -8.45
C ASN A 86 2.02 12.41 -8.02
N VAL A 87 1.40 11.92 -6.95
CA VAL A 87 1.56 10.54 -6.47
C VAL A 87 0.47 9.65 -7.05
N SER A 88 0.76 8.36 -7.26
CA SER A 88 -0.17 7.42 -7.92
C SER A 88 -1.16 6.78 -6.95
N LEU A 89 -0.73 6.55 -5.71
CA LEU A 89 -1.50 5.91 -4.64
C LEU A 89 -1.26 6.66 -3.33
N CYS A 90 -2.31 6.79 -2.50
CA CYS A 90 -2.22 7.42 -1.19
C CYS A 90 -3.08 6.66 -0.17
N THR A 91 -2.56 6.42 1.05
CA THR A 91 -3.29 5.69 2.09
C THR A 91 -3.96 6.61 3.09
N LEU A 92 -5.15 6.19 3.55
CA LEU A 92 -5.86 6.75 4.69
C LEU A 92 -6.50 5.62 5.51
N HIS A 93 -6.70 5.81 6.82
CA HIS A 93 -7.32 4.80 7.66
C HIS A 93 -8.84 4.75 7.46
N THR A 94 -9.41 3.54 7.27
CA THR A 94 -10.86 3.35 7.21
C THR A 94 -11.53 3.54 8.57
N GLN A 95 -10.77 3.38 9.67
CA GLN A 95 -11.20 3.65 11.04
C GLN A 95 -11.55 5.12 11.30
N GLY A 96 -11.14 6.06 10.43
CA GLY A 96 -11.58 7.45 10.48
C GLY A 96 -13.07 7.65 10.15
N GLY A 97 -13.74 6.59 9.71
CA GLY A 97 -15.19 6.57 9.44
C GLY A 97 -15.58 7.18 8.10
N THR A 98 -16.86 7.02 7.79
CA THR A 98 -17.44 7.40 6.49
C THR A 98 -17.25 8.88 6.16
N ALA A 99 -17.47 9.78 7.12
CA ALA A 99 -17.37 11.23 6.90
C ALA A 99 -15.93 11.64 6.48
N MET A 100 -14.91 11.06 7.12
CA MET A 100 -13.51 11.35 6.78
C MET A 100 -13.17 10.82 5.39
N MET A 101 -13.55 9.58 5.07
CA MET A 101 -13.27 8.96 3.78
C MET A 101 -14.00 9.66 2.63
N GLN A 102 -15.27 10.06 2.82
CA GLN A 102 -16.03 10.82 1.82
C GLN A 102 -15.45 12.21 1.58
N ALA A 103 -14.99 12.90 2.64
CA ALA A 103 -14.30 14.18 2.51
C ALA A 103 -12.99 14.02 1.70
N ALA A 104 -12.23 12.94 1.93
CA ALA A 104 -11.04 12.61 1.16
C ALA A 104 -11.37 12.36 -0.33
N ALA A 105 -12.42 11.59 -0.63
CA ALA A 105 -12.86 11.32 -2.00
C ALA A 105 -13.34 12.60 -2.72
N ALA A 106 -14.07 13.47 -2.02
CA ALA A 106 -14.50 14.78 -2.55
C ALA A 106 -13.30 15.68 -2.84
N ALA A 107 -12.29 15.73 -1.98
CA ALA A 107 -11.06 16.50 -2.18
C ALA A 107 -10.25 15.99 -3.38
N ALA A 108 -10.17 14.66 -3.56
CA ALA A 108 -9.56 14.05 -4.73
C ALA A 108 -10.27 14.48 -6.02
N LYS A 109 -11.61 14.44 -6.06
CA LYS A 109 -12.40 14.89 -7.19
C LYS A 109 -12.16 16.39 -7.48
N LYS A 110 -12.14 17.24 -6.44
CA LYS A 110 -11.86 18.66 -6.57
C LYS A 110 -10.46 18.90 -7.16
N ALA A 111 -9.44 18.16 -6.70
CA ALA A 111 -8.09 18.26 -7.25
C ALA A 111 -8.05 17.91 -8.75
N GLN A 112 -8.84 16.90 -9.18
CA GLN A 112 -8.98 16.54 -10.59
C GLN A 112 -9.62 17.67 -11.41
N GLU A 113 -10.68 18.30 -10.89
CA GLU A 113 -11.34 19.45 -11.52
C GLU A 113 -10.39 20.65 -11.65
N ASP A 114 -9.46 20.82 -10.71
CA ASP A 114 -8.41 21.85 -10.72
C ASP A 114 -7.20 21.46 -11.62
N GLY A 115 -7.24 20.31 -12.31
CA GLY A 115 -6.23 19.88 -13.29
C GLY A 115 -5.06 19.10 -12.72
N PHE A 116 -5.10 18.67 -11.46
CA PHE A 116 -4.06 17.84 -10.87
C PHE A 116 -4.24 16.34 -11.19
N SER A 117 -3.14 15.59 -11.20
CA SER A 117 -3.18 14.12 -11.24
C SER A 117 -3.60 13.58 -9.87
N VAL A 118 -4.66 12.79 -9.84
CA VAL A 118 -5.26 12.34 -8.57
C VAL A 118 -4.78 10.95 -8.20
N PRO A 119 -4.27 10.75 -6.97
CA PRO A 119 -3.92 9.42 -6.49
C PRO A 119 -5.16 8.54 -6.30
N LYS A 120 -5.02 7.24 -6.55
CA LYS A 120 -5.98 6.27 -6.03
C LYS A 120 -5.95 6.30 -4.49
N LEU A 121 -7.12 6.46 -3.88
CA LEU A 121 -7.27 6.48 -2.43
C LEU A 121 -7.42 5.06 -1.89
N ILE A 122 -6.51 4.66 -1.01
CA ILE A 122 -6.41 3.28 -0.50
C ILE A 122 -6.72 3.26 0.99
N GLY A 123 -7.81 2.60 1.37
CA GLY A 123 -8.25 2.47 2.75
C GLY A 123 -7.46 1.41 3.52
N VAL A 124 -6.74 1.82 4.57
CA VAL A 124 -6.07 0.88 5.47
C VAL A 124 -7.11 0.28 6.42
N THR A 125 -7.31 -1.03 6.39
CA THR A 125 -8.26 -1.75 7.25
C THR A 125 -7.67 -1.92 8.66
N VAL A 126 -7.23 -3.13 9.03
CA VAL A 126 -6.57 -3.38 10.30
C VAL A 126 -5.09 -3.59 10.05
N LEU A 127 -4.24 -2.88 10.81
CA LEU A 127 -2.78 -3.04 10.72
C LEU A 127 -2.38 -4.49 11.02
N THR A 128 -1.40 -5.02 10.28
CA THR A 128 -0.95 -6.42 10.42
C THR A 128 -0.30 -6.74 11.78
N SER A 129 0.07 -5.71 12.54
CA SER A 129 0.57 -5.81 13.93
C SER A 129 -0.55 -6.04 14.95
N ILE A 130 -1.80 -5.68 14.62
CA ILE A 130 -2.96 -5.84 15.52
C ILE A 130 -3.52 -7.26 15.35
N ASP A 131 -3.53 -8.03 16.43
CA ASP A 131 -4.20 -9.31 16.53
C ASP A 131 -5.55 -9.16 17.27
N THR A 132 -6.28 -10.28 17.42
CA THR A 132 -7.59 -10.28 18.08
C THR A 132 -7.50 -9.76 19.53
N THR A 133 -6.44 -10.09 20.24
CA THR A 133 -6.24 -9.65 21.63
C THR A 133 -6.10 -8.13 21.71
N SER A 134 -5.21 -7.56 20.90
CA SER A 134 -5.04 -6.11 20.84
C SER A 134 -6.30 -5.40 20.33
N LEU A 135 -7.00 -5.98 19.36
CA LEU A 135 -8.27 -5.42 18.86
C LEU A 135 -9.32 -5.32 19.99
N ASN A 136 -9.46 -6.40 20.77
CA ASN A 136 -10.48 -6.46 21.81
C ASN A 136 -10.11 -5.65 23.06
N ASN A 137 -8.83 -5.75 23.50
CA ASN A 137 -8.41 -5.19 24.79
C ASN A 137 -7.93 -3.74 24.67
N ASP A 138 -7.12 -3.41 23.65
CA ASP A 138 -6.53 -2.09 23.51
C ASP A 138 -7.45 -1.12 22.77
N LEU A 139 -8.16 -1.63 21.75
CA LEU A 139 -9.08 -0.82 20.92
C LEU A 139 -10.55 -0.99 21.31
N ASN A 140 -10.86 -1.87 22.25
CA ASN A 140 -12.21 -2.17 22.75
C ASN A 140 -13.23 -2.53 21.64
N VAL A 141 -12.79 -3.21 20.60
CA VAL A 141 -13.63 -3.69 19.49
C VAL A 141 -13.97 -5.15 19.74
N GLN A 142 -15.20 -5.43 20.17
CA GLN A 142 -15.67 -6.74 20.67
C GLN A 142 -16.29 -7.61 19.57
N VAL A 143 -15.71 -7.58 18.35
CA VAL A 143 -16.13 -8.45 17.24
C VAL A 143 -14.95 -9.24 16.70
N PRO A 144 -15.18 -10.39 16.03
CA PRO A 144 -14.10 -11.12 15.37
C PRO A 144 -13.35 -10.23 14.37
N ILE A 145 -12.00 -10.32 14.36
CA ILE A 145 -11.15 -9.45 13.53
C ILE A 145 -11.51 -9.51 12.04
N GLY A 146 -11.87 -10.68 11.51
CA GLY A 146 -12.32 -10.83 10.12
C GLY A 146 -13.62 -10.07 9.83
N SER A 147 -14.59 -10.10 10.76
CA SER A 147 -15.83 -9.33 10.65
C SER A 147 -15.56 -7.82 10.69
N TYR A 148 -14.63 -7.38 11.51
CA TYR A 148 -14.24 -5.97 11.57
C TYR A 148 -13.53 -5.51 10.29
N ILE A 149 -12.61 -6.32 9.75
CA ILE A 149 -11.94 -6.04 8.47
C ILE A 149 -12.98 -5.94 7.35
N ARG A 150 -13.95 -6.86 7.29
CA ARG A 150 -15.04 -6.83 6.32
C ARG A 150 -15.88 -5.57 6.43
N HIS A 151 -16.23 -5.17 7.64
CA HIS A 151 -16.94 -3.91 7.89
C HIS A 151 -16.16 -2.70 7.38
N LEU A 152 -14.86 -2.59 7.71
CA LEU A 152 -13.99 -1.51 7.25
C LEU A 152 -13.83 -1.48 5.73
N ALA A 153 -13.73 -2.65 5.08
CA ALA A 153 -13.70 -2.75 3.61
C ALA A 153 -15.02 -2.26 2.98
N SER A 154 -16.17 -2.63 3.58
CA SER A 154 -17.47 -2.14 3.13
C SER A 154 -17.61 -0.62 3.26
N LEU A 155 -17.10 -0.03 4.35
CA LEU A 155 -17.07 1.43 4.52
C LEU A 155 -16.18 2.11 3.46
N ALA A 156 -15.02 1.51 3.12
CA ALA A 156 -14.13 2.03 2.07
C ALA A 156 -14.85 2.08 0.70
N ILE A 157 -15.53 0.99 0.33
CA ILE A 157 -16.32 0.91 -0.91
C ILE A 157 -17.44 1.96 -0.91
N PHE A 158 -18.23 2.01 0.15
CA PHE A 158 -19.33 2.96 0.29
C PHE A 158 -18.89 4.42 0.23
N SER A 159 -17.69 4.71 0.73
CA SER A 159 -17.12 6.06 0.76
C SER A 159 -16.43 6.47 -0.55
N GLY A 160 -16.41 5.62 -1.57
CA GLY A 160 -15.83 5.93 -2.87
C GLY A 160 -14.30 5.84 -2.93
N LEU A 161 -13.66 5.07 -2.04
CA LEU A 161 -12.23 4.78 -2.16
C LEU A 161 -11.96 3.83 -3.34
N ASN A 162 -10.70 3.77 -3.78
CA ASN A 162 -10.28 3.01 -4.96
C ASN A 162 -9.67 1.65 -4.61
N GLY A 163 -9.44 1.37 -3.32
CA GLY A 163 -8.81 0.14 -2.88
C GLY A 163 -8.67 0.05 -1.36
N ILE A 164 -8.12 -1.08 -0.92
CA ILE A 164 -7.79 -1.33 0.49
C ILE A 164 -6.38 -1.89 0.66
N VAL A 165 -5.82 -1.68 1.85
CA VAL A 165 -4.67 -2.46 2.35
C VAL A 165 -5.21 -3.56 3.26
N CYS A 166 -4.89 -4.81 2.92
CA CYS A 166 -5.34 -5.99 3.64
C CYS A 166 -4.29 -7.10 3.58
N SER A 167 -4.08 -7.86 4.67
CA SER A 167 -3.16 -9.00 4.63
C SER A 167 -3.70 -10.12 3.73
N ALA A 168 -2.82 -10.95 3.17
CA ALA A 168 -3.23 -12.07 2.31
C ALA A 168 -4.21 -13.03 3.01
N LYS A 169 -4.04 -13.25 4.32
CA LYS A 169 -4.94 -14.10 5.11
C LYS A 169 -6.32 -13.49 5.30
N ASP A 170 -6.40 -12.18 5.42
CA ASP A 170 -7.66 -11.46 5.64
C ASP A 170 -8.43 -11.26 4.34
N LEU A 171 -7.77 -11.37 3.17
CA LEU A 171 -8.43 -11.25 1.86
C LEU A 171 -9.57 -12.24 1.68
N ILE A 172 -9.45 -13.45 2.21
CA ILE A 172 -10.50 -14.48 2.14
C ILE A 172 -11.83 -13.96 2.73
N THR A 173 -11.77 -13.09 3.73
CA THR A 173 -12.96 -12.55 4.42
C THR A 173 -13.65 -11.41 3.68
N VAL A 174 -12.99 -10.81 2.68
CA VAL A 174 -13.50 -9.62 1.98
C VAL A 174 -13.65 -9.82 0.47
N LYS A 175 -13.04 -10.86 -0.11
CA LYS A 175 -12.96 -11.09 -1.55
C LYS A 175 -14.31 -11.01 -2.27
N ASP A 176 -15.36 -11.51 -1.66
CA ASP A 176 -16.71 -11.60 -2.23
C ASP A 176 -17.46 -10.25 -2.27
N ILE A 177 -16.99 -9.23 -1.53
CA ILE A 177 -17.60 -7.89 -1.52
C ILE A 177 -16.81 -6.87 -2.32
N LEU A 178 -15.55 -7.17 -2.71
CA LEU A 178 -14.71 -6.21 -3.40
C LEU A 178 -15.11 -6.06 -4.87
N PRO A 179 -15.29 -4.82 -5.38
CA PRO A 179 -15.46 -4.60 -6.80
C PRO A 179 -14.24 -5.08 -7.62
N GLU A 180 -14.43 -5.58 -8.84
CA GLU A 180 -13.34 -6.04 -9.71
C GLU A 180 -12.29 -4.97 -10.03
N THR A 181 -12.68 -3.69 -10.00
CA THR A 181 -11.81 -2.54 -10.25
C THR A 181 -11.05 -2.07 -9.01
N PHE A 182 -11.30 -2.71 -7.85
CA PHE A 182 -10.74 -2.26 -6.57
C PHE A 182 -9.29 -2.72 -6.43
N GLU A 183 -8.40 -1.81 -6.04
CA GLU A 183 -7.02 -2.17 -5.75
C GLU A 183 -6.93 -2.88 -4.39
N VAL A 184 -6.30 -4.02 -4.39
CA VAL A 184 -6.06 -4.83 -3.19
C VAL A 184 -4.58 -4.88 -2.92
N ILE A 185 -4.13 -4.03 -2.00
CA ILE A 185 -2.71 -3.89 -1.66
C ILE A 185 -2.37 -4.79 -0.47
N THR A 186 -1.44 -5.71 -0.67
CA THR A 186 -1.11 -6.72 0.34
C THR A 186 0.34 -6.61 0.80
N PRO A 187 0.56 -6.17 2.06
CA PRO A 187 1.87 -6.20 2.70
C PRO A 187 2.17 -7.58 3.28
N GLY A 188 3.42 -7.76 3.77
CA GLY A 188 3.81 -9.01 4.42
C GLY A 188 4.14 -10.14 3.44
N ILE A 189 4.48 -9.79 2.21
CA ILE A 189 4.87 -10.75 1.20
C ILE A 189 6.34 -11.16 1.40
N ARG A 190 6.60 -12.46 1.27
CA ARG A 190 7.93 -13.06 1.33
C ARG A 190 8.02 -14.20 0.33
N SER A 191 9.17 -14.33 -0.32
CA SER A 191 9.49 -15.50 -1.13
C SER A 191 9.49 -16.78 -0.30
N SER A 192 9.25 -17.91 -0.94
CA SER A 192 9.27 -19.21 -0.28
C SER A 192 10.62 -19.45 0.43
N GLY A 193 10.57 -19.66 1.77
CA GLY A 193 11.78 -19.92 2.58
C GLY A 193 12.47 -18.67 3.15
N ALA A 194 11.97 -17.45 2.86
CA ALA A 194 12.54 -16.22 3.43
C ALA A 194 12.15 -16.00 4.90
N ALA A 195 12.99 -15.25 5.65
CA ALA A 195 12.77 -14.97 7.07
C ALA A 195 11.52 -14.09 7.32
N SER A 196 10.74 -14.44 8.36
CA SER A 196 9.47 -13.73 8.68
C SER A 196 9.66 -12.37 9.35
N HIS A 197 10.79 -12.12 10.00
CA HIS A 197 11.05 -10.92 10.81
C HIS A 197 9.90 -10.61 11.79
N ASP A 198 9.49 -9.33 11.89
CA ASP A 198 8.45 -8.81 12.78
C ASP A 198 7.00 -8.94 12.25
N GLN A 199 6.81 -9.48 11.05
CA GLN A 199 5.46 -9.63 10.48
C GLN A 199 4.80 -10.93 10.92
N LYS A 200 3.67 -10.81 11.63
CA LYS A 200 2.88 -11.96 12.12
C LYS A 200 2.05 -12.64 11.02
N ARG A 201 1.80 -11.97 9.88
CA ARG A 201 0.92 -12.41 8.79
C ARG A 201 1.66 -12.35 7.46
N ILE A 202 2.43 -13.40 7.17
CA ILE A 202 3.20 -13.53 5.92
C ILE A 202 2.46 -14.43 4.92
N ALA A 203 2.71 -14.20 3.62
CA ALA A 203 2.26 -15.03 2.51
C ALA A 203 3.28 -14.96 1.37
N THR A 204 3.29 -15.98 0.52
CA THR A 204 4.05 -15.96 -0.73
C THR A 204 3.37 -15.09 -1.79
N PRO A 205 4.09 -14.62 -2.83
CA PRO A 205 3.48 -13.92 -3.96
C PRO A 205 2.32 -14.70 -4.59
N ALA A 206 2.52 -16.00 -4.82
CA ALA A 206 1.50 -16.87 -5.43
C ALA A 206 0.23 -16.98 -4.59
N GLU A 207 0.37 -17.19 -3.27
CA GLU A 207 -0.78 -17.23 -2.35
C GLU A 207 -1.56 -15.91 -2.37
N ALA A 208 -0.86 -14.77 -2.29
CA ALA A 208 -1.51 -13.48 -2.26
C ALA A 208 -2.27 -13.19 -3.57
N ILE A 209 -1.68 -13.47 -4.72
CA ILE A 209 -2.32 -13.32 -6.05
C ILE A 209 -3.55 -14.22 -6.16
N THR A 210 -3.43 -15.49 -5.77
CA THR A 210 -4.55 -16.45 -5.77
C THR A 210 -5.71 -15.97 -4.88
N HIS A 211 -5.42 -15.31 -3.78
CA HIS A 211 -6.42 -14.73 -2.90
C HIS A 211 -7.01 -13.41 -3.42
N GLY A 212 -6.45 -12.83 -4.50
CA GLY A 212 -6.99 -11.64 -5.16
C GLY A 212 -6.22 -10.35 -4.88
N ALA A 213 -4.99 -10.42 -4.36
CA ALA A 213 -4.12 -9.24 -4.28
C ALA A 213 -3.80 -8.70 -5.68
N THR A 214 -3.89 -7.37 -5.85
CA THR A 214 -3.55 -6.68 -7.10
C THR A 214 -2.22 -5.95 -7.03
N LEU A 215 -1.71 -5.67 -5.81
CA LEU A 215 -0.41 -5.05 -5.58
C LEU A 215 0.24 -5.63 -4.32
N LEU A 216 1.42 -6.22 -4.48
CA LEU A 216 2.20 -6.85 -3.44
C LEU A 216 3.26 -5.88 -2.92
N VAL A 217 3.28 -5.61 -1.61
CA VAL A 217 4.29 -4.74 -1.01
C VAL A 217 5.47 -5.57 -0.52
N ILE A 218 6.59 -5.40 -1.19
CA ILE A 218 7.88 -6.03 -0.87
C ILE A 218 8.75 -5.01 -0.15
N GLY A 219 9.46 -5.41 0.89
CA GLY A 219 10.33 -4.51 1.67
C GLY A 219 11.73 -5.08 1.83
N ARG A 220 12.10 -5.38 3.08
CA ARG A 220 13.44 -5.78 3.53
C ARG A 220 14.10 -6.91 2.75
N GLU A 221 13.34 -7.80 2.16
CA GLU A 221 13.84 -8.88 1.31
C GLU A 221 14.67 -8.34 0.12
N VAL A 222 14.30 -7.16 -0.39
CA VAL A 222 15.04 -6.46 -1.45
C VAL A 222 15.94 -5.37 -0.88
N THR A 223 15.40 -4.49 -0.01
CA THR A 223 16.14 -3.30 0.44
C THR A 223 17.34 -3.62 1.34
N LEU A 224 17.35 -4.78 2.00
CA LEU A 224 18.47 -5.26 2.82
C LEU A 224 19.27 -6.39 2.16
N ALA A 225 18.95 -6.77 0.93
CA ALA A 225 19.71 -7.78 0.18
C ALA A 225 21.13 -7.30 -0.12
N LYS A 226 22.08 -8.23 -0.15
CA LYS A 226 23.45 -7.93 -0.62
C LYS A 226 23.46 -7.46 -2.08
N ASP A 227 22.56 -8.01 -2.88
CA ASP A 227 22.29 -7.64 -4.27
C ASP A 227 20.80 -7.39 -4.45
N PRO A 228 20.34 -6.12 -4.33
CA PRO A 228 18.93 -5.75 -4.50
C PRO A 228 18.39 -6.06 -5.89
N GLN A 229 19.22 -5.97 -6.94
CA GLN A 229 18.79 -6.25 -8.31
C GLN A 229 18.43 -7.73 -8.49
N THR A 230 19.29 -8.64 -8.03
CA THR A 230 19.03 -10.08 -8.10
C THR A 230 17.80 -10.46 -7.24
N ALA A 231 17.67 -9.89 -6.04
CA ALA A 231 16.51 -10.13 -5.18
C ALA A 231 15.20 -9.66 -5.86
N ALA A 232 15.21 -8.47 -6.46
CA ALA A 232 14.08 -7.91 -7.20
C ALA A 232 13.69 -8.79 -8.40
N LYS A 233 14.68 -9.26 -9.17
CA LYS A 233 14.46 -10.16 -10.31
C LYS A 233 13.80 -11.46 -9.88
N ASN A 234 14.26 -12.07 -8.79
CA ASN A 234 13.72 -13.34 -8.30
C ASN A 234 12.24 -13.19 -7.91
N ILE A 235 11.90 -12.15 -7.15
CA ILE A 235 10.51 -11.87 -6.75
C ILE A 235 9.62 -11.61 -7.97
N CYS A 236 10.10 -10.83 -8.93
CA CYS A 236 9.38 -10.58 -10.17
C CYS A 236 9.11 -11.87 -10.95
N SER A 237 10.08 -12.80 -10.97
CA SER A 237 9.94 -14.13 -11.59
C SER A 237 8.94 -15.02 -10.83
N GLU A 238 8.90 -14.98 -9.49
CA GLU A 238 7.87 -15.68 -8.70
C GLU A 238 6.46 -15.17 -9.01
N VAL A 239 6.30 -13.84 -9.14
CA VAL A 239 5.03 -13.23 -9.54
C VAL A 239 4.64 -13.68 -10.95
N ALA A 240 5.58 -13.65 -11.91
CA ALA A 240 5.33 -14.10 -13.28
C ALA A 240 4.86 -15.55 -13.36
N ALA A 241 5.40 -16.43 -12.51
CA ALA A 241 5.02 -17.83 -12.42
C ALA A 241 3.63 -18.06 -11.80
N ALA A 242 3.10 -17.05 -11.06
CA ALA A 242 1.80 -17.11 -10.38
C ALA A 242 0.62 -16.50 -11.20
N LEU A 243 0.90 -15.81 -12.33
CA LEU A 243 -0.09 -15.16 -13.21
C LEU A 243 -0.61 -16.09 -14.28
#